data_b8979f4beb001015b8287a4b1e8d7a5b
#
_entry.id   b8979f4beb001015b8287a4b1e8d7a5b
#
_cell.length_a   1.000
_cell.length_b   1.000
_cell.length_c   1.000
_cell.angle_alpha   90.00
_cell.angle_beta   90.00
_cell.angle_gamma   90.00
#
_symmetry.space_group_name_H-M   'P 1'
#
loop_
_entity.id
_entity.type
_entity.pdbx_description
1 polymer ?
#
loop_
_entity_poly.entity_id
_entity_poly.type
_entity_poly.pdbx_seq_one_letter_code
_entity_poly.pdbx_strand_id
1 'polypeptide(L)'
;MSKRAVQEDDDLPRQPKVLLVDDDEVNLLLTSIALRERGFDITEANGGEQAIRMLADWLPDVVVLDALMPGLDGFETCRELRHLPGFESLPVLMLTGLDDDASITRAYEAGATDF
;
A
#
# COMPACT_ATOMS: atom_id res chain seq x y z
N MET A 1 -0.06 35.51 -7.29
CA MET A 1 -0.11 34.88 -6.82
C MET A 1 -0.03 34.59 -6.45
N SER A 2 -0.24 34.63 -6.54
CA SER A 2 -0.30 34.00 -6.11
C SER A 2 -0.44 33.82 -5.58
N LYS A 3 -0.47 33.86 -5.67
CA LYS A 3 -0.69 33.12 -5.09
C LYS A 3 -1.37 32.63 -5.18
N ARG A 4 -1.51 32.64 -6.09
CA ARG A 4 -2.31 31.78 -6.09
C ARG A 4 -2.08 30.46 -6.60
N ALA A 5 -1.32 30.13 -7.58
CA ALA A 5 -1.25 28.76 -8.02
C ALA A 5 -1.02 27.82 -6.83
N VAL A 6 -0.15 28.24 -5.94
CA VAL A 6 0.08 27.49 -4.72
C VAL A 6 -1.19 27.43 -3.88
N GLN A 7 -1.94 28.50 -3.85
CA GLN A 7 -3.19 28.53 -3.11
C GLN A 7 -4.22 27.61 -3.72
N GLU A 8 -4.22 27.45 -5.02
CA GLU A 8 -5.11 26.51 -5.67
C GLU A 8 -4.81 25.09 -5.23
N ASP A 9 -3.52 24.74 -5.09
CA ASP A 9 -3.14 23.40 -4.64
C ASP A 9 -3.64 23.14 -3.22
N ASP A 10 -3.60 24.15 -2.38
CA ASP A 10 -4.09 24.01 -1.00
C ASP A 10 -5.59 23.81 -0.94
N ASP A 11 -6.32 24.37 -1.89
CA ASP A 11 -7.78 24.28 -1.92
C ASP A 11 -8.26 22.98 -2.57
N LEU A 12 -7.42 22.30 -3.33
CA LEU A 12 -7.79 21.07 -4.01
C LEU A 12 -7.47 19.86 -3.16
N PRO A 13 -8.31 18.82 -3.22
CA PRO A 13 -7.99 17.58 -2.53
C PRO A 13 -6.69 17.02 -3.07
N ARG A 14 -5.81 16.59 -2.19
CA ARG A 14 -4.58 15.93 -2.59
C ARG A 14 -4.91 14.53 -3.07
N GLN A 15 -4.12 14.07 -4.04
CA GLN A 15 -4.20 12.66 -4.43
C GLN A 15 -3.63 11.82 -3.29
N PRO A 16 -4.39 10.84 -2.79
CA PRO A 16 -3.85 9.94 -1.78
C PRO A 16 -2.65 9.17 -2.35
N LYS A 17 -1.61 9.05 -1.53
CA LYS A 17 -0.40 8.33 -1.90
C LYS A 17 -0.54 6.88 -1.51
N VAL A 18 -0.42 6.00 -2.50
CA VAL A 18 -0.61 4.57 -2.31
C VAL A 18 0.71 3.85 -2.64
N LEU A 19 1.15 3.00 -1.73
CA LEU A 19 2.20 2.05 -2.03
C LEU A 19 1.52 0.75 -2.43
N LEU A 20 1.73 0.34 -3.67
CA LEU A 20 1.16 -0.89 -4.21
C LEU A 20 2.26 -1.94 -4.28
N VAL A 21 2.06 -3.05 -3.59
CA VAL A 21 3.07 -4.10 -3.44
C VAL A 21 2.57 -5.40 -4.04
N ASP A 22 3.25 -5.87 -5.07
CA ASP A 22 2.93 -7.12 -5.75
C ASP A 22 4.18 -7.58 -6.49
N ASP A 23 4.44 -8.88 -6.51
CA ASP A 23 5.59 -9.42 -7.23
C ASP A 23 5.30 -9.69 -8.71
N ASP A 24 4.05 -9.64 -9.12
CA ASP A 24 3.64 -9.87 -10.50
C ASP A 24 3.59 -8.54 -11.25
N GLU A 25 4.50 -8.38 -12.22
CA GLU A 25 4.62 -7.13 -12.96
C GLU A 25 3.35 -6.76 -13.73
N VAL A 26 2.64 -7.76 -14.24
CA VAL A 26 1.40 -7.52 -14.98
C VAL A 26 0.31 -7.03 -14.02
N ASN A 27 0.18 -7.66 -12.87
CA ASN A 27 -0.77 -7.22 -11.86
C ASN A 27 -0.45 -5.80 -11.37
N LEU A 28 0.82 -5.50 -11.13
CA LEU A 28 1.24 -4.15 -10.75
C LEU A 28 0.80 -3.14 -11.79
N LEU A 29 1.07 -3.42 -13.06
CA LEU A 29 0.75 -2.51 -14.13
C LEU A 29 -0.76 -2.27 -14.22
N LEU A 30 -1.54 -3.34 -14.24
CA LEU A 30 -2.99 -3.22 -14.41
C LEU A 30 -3.63 -2.53 -13.22
N THR A 31 -3.22 -2.88 -12.01
CA THR A 31 -3.76 -2.26 -10.80
C THR A 31 -3.35 -0.80 -10.70
N SER A 32 -2.10 -0.49 -11.05
CA SER A 32 -1.63 0.90 -11.05
C SER A 32 -2.44 1.77 -12.00
N ILE A 33 -2.67 1.27 -13.22
CA ILE A 33 -3.44 2.02 -14.21
C ILE A 33 -4.84 2.30 -13.68
N ALA A 34 -5.49 1.26 -13.15
CA ALA A 34 -6.87 1.40 -12.67
C ALA A 34 -6.95 2.41 -11.51
N LEU A 35 -6.01 2.36 -10.58
CA LEU A 35 -6.03 3.25 -9.43
C LEU A 35 -5.65 4.68 -9.81
N ARG A 36 -4.69 4.86 -10.72
CA ARG A 36 -4.33 6.20 -11.19
C ARG A 36 -5.49 6.87 -11.89
N GLU A 37 -6.28 6.11 -12.63
CA GLU A 37 -7.47 6.65 -13.29
C GLU A 37 -8.49 7.15 -12.29
N ARG A 38 -8.46 6.65 -11.07
CA ARG A 38 -9.36 7.07 -10.00
C ARG A 38 -8.77 8.17 -9.12
N GLY A 39 -7.61 8.70 -9.48
CA GLY A 39 -7.02 9.84 -8.81
C GLY A 39 -6.03 9.51 -7.71
N PHE A 40 -5.53 8.28 -7.65
CA PHE A 40 -4.52 7.91 -6.66
C PHE A 40 -3.11 8.15 -7.23
N ASP A 41 -2.21 8.55 -6.35
CA ASP A 41 -0.80 8.69 -6.66
C ASP A 41 -0.10 7.38 -6.26
N ILE A 42 0.26 6.57 -7.26
CA ILE A 42 0.74 5.21 -7.04
C ILE A 42 2.25 5.13 -7.11
N THR A 43 2.86 4.54 -6.09
CA THR A 43 4.25 4.11 -6.10
C THR A 43 4.25 2.58 -5.99
N GLU A 44 5.06 1.93 -6.79
CA GLU A 44 5.06 0.48 -6.89
C GLU A 44 6.26 -0.13 -6.19
N ALA A 45 6.04 -1.24 -5.52
CA ALA A 45 7.10 -2.10 -4.98
C ALA A 45 6.87 -3.51 -5.52
N ASN A 46 7.95 -4.19 -5.89
CA ASN A 46 7.85 -5.50 -6.52
C ASN A 46 7.95 -6.65 -5.53
N GLY A 47 7.86 -6.36 -4.26
CA GLY A 47 7.90 -7.39 -3.22
C GLY A 47 7.96 -6.77 -1.84
N GLY A 48 7.85 -7.62 -0.82
CA GLY A 48 7.81 -7.17 0.56
C GLY A 48 9.08 -6.50 1.02
N GLU A 49 10.24 -7.04 0.66
CA GLU A 49 11.52 -6.46 1.07
C GLU A 49 11.70 -5.07 0.50
N GLN A 50 11.37 -4.87 -0.78
CA GLN A 50 11.47 -3.55 -1.37
C GLN A 50 10.50 -2.58 -0.70
N ALA A 51 9.29 -3.03 -0.40
CA ALA A 51 8.30 -2.21 0.28
C ALA A 51 8.82 -1.72 1.63
N ILE A 52 9.39 -2.61 2.43
CA ILE A 52 9.92 -2.25 3.74
C ILE A 52 11.05 -1.23 3.61
N ARG A 53 11.94 -1.41 2.64
CA ARG A 53 13.02 -0.45 2.40
C ARG A 53 12.50 0.94 2.03
N MET A 54 11.46 0.98 1.21
CA MET A 54 10.85 2.26 0.80
C MET A 54 10.19 2.95 1.97
N LEU A 55 9.53 2.20 2.83
CA LEU A 55 8.81 2.75 3.98
C LEU A 55 9.76 3.29 5.06
N ALA A 56 11.04 2.96 5.00
CA ALA A 56 12.02 3.52 5.92
C ALA A 56 12.16 5.03 5.74
N ASP A 57 11.91 5.54 4.53
CA ASP A 57 12.13 6.94 4.19
C ASP A 57 10.87 7.67 3.72
N TRP A 58 9.74 6.99 3.67
CA TRP A 58 8.56 7.57 3.03
C TRP A 58 7.29 6.99 3.64
N LEU A 59 6.32 7.85 3.94
CA LEU A 59 5.04 7.46 4.52
C LEU A 59 3.93 7.68 3.49
N PRO A 60 3.34 6.59 2.95
CA PRO A 60 2.15 6.73 2.11
C PRO A 60 0.90 6.92 2.95
N ASP A 61 -0.22 7.20 2.29
CA ASP A 61 -1.52 7.27 2.95
C ASP A 61 -2.12 5.88 3.17
N VAL A 62 -1.79 4.94 2.30
CA VAL A 62 -2.28 3.57 2.40
C VAL A 62 -1.31 2.62 1.69
N VAL A 63 -1.23 1.39 2.18
CA VAL A 63 -0.48 0.32 1.52
C VAL A 63 -1.47 -0.70 1.01
N VAL A 64 -1.36 -1.05 -0.27
CA VAL A 64 -2.13 -2.13 -0.89
C VAL A 64 -1.15 -3.27 -1.15
N LEU A 65 -1.39 -4.42 -0.58
CA LEU A 65 -0.40 -5.46 -0.39
C LEU A 65 -0.95 -6.80 -0.84
N ASP A 66 -0.27 -7.43 -1.79
CA ASP A 66 -0.62 -8.79 -2.21
C ASP A 66 -0.23 -9.77 -1.09
N ALA A 67 -1.15 -10.67 -0.76
CA ALA A 67 -0.92 -11.65 0.30
C ALA A 67 0.07 -12.73 -0.11
N LEU A 68 0.06 -13.11 -1.38
CA LEU A 68 0.85 -14.25 -1.87
C LEU A 68 2.01 -13.77 -2.73
N MET A 69 3.20 -13.74 -2.15
CA MET A 69 4.42 -13.35 -2.84
C MET A 69 5.54 -14.28 -2.42
N PRO A 70 6.51 -14.57 -3.30
CA PRO A 70 7.70 -15.34 -2.89
C PRO A 70 8.56 -14.50 -1.95
N GLY A 71 9.36 -15.17 -1.15
CA GLY A 71 10.19 -14.51 -0.15
C GLY A 71 9.34 -14.00 0.98
N LEU A 72 9.45 -12.71 1.28
CA LEU A 72 8.65 -12.08 2.32
C LEU A 72 7.23 -11.88 1.78
N ASP A 73 6.29 -12.72 2.22
CA ASP A 73 4.92 -12.65 1.71
C ASP A 73 4.17 -11.45 2.31
N GLY A 74 2.92 -11.28 1.87
CA GLY A 74 2.13 -10.13 2.31
C GLY A 74 1.84 -10.12 3.80
N PHE A 75 1.60 -11.28 4.39
CA PHE A 75 1.33 -11.35 5.83
C PHE A 75 2.57 -10.95 6.62
N GLU A 76 3.73 -11.45 6.23
CA GLU A 76 5.00 -11.11 6.89
C GLU A 76 5.35 -9.64 6.68
N THR A 77 5.14 -9.14 5.47
CA THR A 77 5.38 -7.73 5.15
C THR A 77 4.52 -6.82 6.02
N CYS A 78 3.25 -7.15 6.15
CA CYS A 78 2.34 -6.38 7.00
C CYS A 78 2.82 -6.37 8.45
N ARG A 79 3.23 -7.53 8.95
CA ARG A 79 3.72 -7.64 10.32
C ARG A 79 4.95 -6.77 10.54
N GLU A 80 5.88 -6.80 9.57
CA GLU A 80 7.12 -6.02 9.69
C GLU A 80 6.86 -4.53 9.60
N LEU A 81 5.98 -4.09 8.70
CA LEU A 81 5.70 -2.66 8.61
C LEU A 81 5.05 -2.12 9.88
N ARG A 82 4.27 -2.95 10.57
CA ARG A 82 3.65 -2.53 11.83
C ARG A 82 4.68 -2.27 12.94
N HIS A 83 5.87 -2.82 12.82
CA HIS A 83 6.94 -2.59 13.78
C HIS A 83 7.79 -1.37 13.45
N LEU A 84 7.58 -0.75 12.28
CA LEU A 84 8.31 0.47 11.94
C LEU A 84 7.73 1.64 12.75
N PRO A 85 8.59 2.52 13.29
CA PRO A 85 8.10 3.66 14.06
C PRO A 85 7.15 4.53 13.25
N GLY A 86 5.99 4.81 13.82
CA GLY A 86 4.99 5.65 13.17
C GLY A 86 4.02 4.93 12.26
N PHE A 87 4.14 3.60 12.13
CA PHE A 87 3.34 2.83 11.18
C PHE A 87 2.28 1.97 11.84
N GLU A 88 2.04 2.18 13.12
CA GLU A 88 1.08 1.37 13.88
C GLU A 88 -0.34 1.52 13.35
N SER A 89 -0.67 2.70 12.82
CA SER A 89 -2.03 3.01 12.36
C SER A 89 -2.15 3.18 10.86
N LEU A 90 -1.08 2.92 10.12
CA LEU A 90 -1.11 3.08 8.66
C LEU A 90 -2.13 2.10 8.06
N PRO A 91 -3.09 2.60 7.27
CA PRO A 91 -4.04 1.68 6.63
C PRO A 91 -3.33 0.71 5.68
N VAL A 92 -3.59 -0.56 5.87
CA VAL A 92 -3.05 -1.63 5.02
C VAL A 92 -4.23 -2.45 4.51
N LEU A 93 -4.41 -2.44 3.19
CA LEU A 93 -5.40 -3.24 2.52
C LEU A 93 -4.69 -4.44 1.90
N MET A 94 -5.05 -5.63 2.32
CA MET A 94 -4.44 -6.83 1.80
C MET A 94 -5.31 -7.42 0.69
N LEU A 95 -4.72 -7.55 -0.49
CA LEU A 95 -5.38 -8.20 -1.62
C LEU A 95 -5.02 -9.67 -1.59
N THR A 96 -6.04 -10.52 -1.60
CA THR A 96 -5.82 -11.95 -1.59
C THR A 96 -6.90 -12.61 -2.43
N GLY A 97 -6.51 -13.62 -3.21
CA GLY A 97 -7.46 -14.48 -3.87
C GLY A 97 -7.98 -15.55 -2.95
N LEU A 98 -7.54 -15.56 -1.70
CA LEU A 98 -7.94 -16.52 -0.69
C LEU A 98 -9.09 -15.92 0.10
N ASP A 99 -10.23 -16.59 0.08
CA ASP A 99 -11.43 -16.10 0.76
C ASP A 99 -11.88 -17.04 1.88
N ASP A 100 -11.00 -17.94 2.32
CA ASP A 100 -11.31 -18.81 3.44
C ASP A 100 -11.09 -18.10 4.78
N ASP A 101 -11.74 -18.63 5.82
CA ASP A 101 -11.69 -18.00 7.13
C ASP A 101 -10.28 -17.97 7.72
N ALA A 102 -9.45 -18.97 7.43
CA ALA A 102 -8.10 -19.03 7.95
C ALA A 102 -7.24 -17.90 7.36
N SER A 103 -7.37 -17.63 6.06
CA SER A 103 -6.64 -16.56 5.41
C SER A 103 -7.09 -15.19 5.90
N ILE A 104 -8.39 -15.01 6.09
CA ILE A 104 -8.96 -13.78 6.65
C ILE A 104 -8.40 -13.53 8.04
N THR A 105 -8.45 -14.53 8.89
CA THR A 105 -7.91 -14.45 10.26
C THR A 105 -6.43 -14.10 10.23
N ARG A 106 -5.68 -14.76 9.36
CA ARG A 106 -4.24 -14.53 9.23
C ARG A 106 -3.92 -13.09 8.82
N ALA A 107 -4.72 -12.52 7.91
CA ALA A 107 -4.53 -11.14 7.48
C ALA A 107 -4.70 -10.17 8.66
N TYR A 108 -5.77 -10.33 9.43
CA TYR A 108 -6.01 -9.44 10.56
C TYR A 108 -4.99 -9.65 11.68
N GLU A 109 -4.57 -10.88 11.93
CA GLU A 109 -3.52 -11.15 12.92
C GLU A 109 -2.19 -10.54 12.51
N ALA A 110 -1.92 -10.43 11.21
CA ALA A 110 -0.72 -9.76 10.72
C ALA A 110 -0.81 -8.23 10.83
N GLY A 111 -2.00 -7.70 11.11
CA GLY A 111 -2.20 -6.27 11.30
C GLY A 111 -2.83 -5.55 10.13
N ALA A 112 -3.41 -6.26 9.16
CA ALA A 112 -4.11 -5.62 8.05
C ALA A 112 -5.32 -4.86 8.57
N THR A 113 -5.58 -3.70 7.95
CA THR A 113 -6.76 -2.90 8.28
C THR A 113 -8.00 -3.52 7.63
N ASP A 114 -7.82 -4.01 6.41
CA ASP A 114 -8.89 -4.64 5.66
C ASP A 114 -8.28 -5.53 4.57
N PHE A 115 -9.15 -6.17 3.83
CA PHE A 115 -8.69 -6.93 2.69
C PHE A 115 -9.84 -7.13 1.69
#